data_0100c7526328f5d687fdc9637efdbe10
#
_entry.id   0100c7526328f5d687fdc9637efdbe10
#
_cell.length_a   1.000
_cell.length_b   1.000
_cell.length_c   1.000
_cell.angle_alpha   90.00
_cell.angle_beta   90.00
_cell.angle_gamma   90.00
#
_symmetry.space_group_name_H-M   'P 1'
#
loop_
_entity.id
_entity.type
_entity.pdbx_description
1 polymer ?
#
loop_
_entity_poly.entity_id
_entity_poly.type
_entity_poly.pdbx_seq_one_letter_code
_entity_poly.pdbx_strand_id
1 'polypeptide(L)'
;MGEPITGRLSADSGVKFVSASVGVDDDRFLIMNTGGYGYIAEYKNMISNKKSGRAFMRLPENAEMLKAIPVRKNHTHIAAVSNIGKLLIFEIDELPILGKGKGNKIINIPKDKLAAGEEFMAHAQLLATDSSLRIEVGKRFVTLKPKDWSEYIPVSYTHLTLPTKNE
;
A
#
# COMPACT_ATOMS: atom_id res chain seq x y z
N MET A 1 11.23 -16.68 24.90
CA MET A 1 10.85 -17.19 23.57
C MET A 1 9.36 -16.94 23.37
N GLY A 2 8.94 -16.49 22.18
CA GLY A 2 7.52 -16.23 21.88
C GLY A 2 6.75 -17.52 21.56
N GLU A 3 5.41 -17.47 21.74
CA GLU A 3 4.53 -18.54 21.29
C GLU A 3 4.18 -18.34 19.80
N PRO A 4 4.06 -19.42 19.01
CA PRO A 4 3.63 -19.31 17.63
C PRO A 4 2.17 -18.83 17.58
N ILE A 5 1.92 -17.79 16.78
CA ILE A 5 0.57 -17.20 16.60
C ILE A 5 -0.42 -18.22 16.01
N THR A 6 0.06 -19.22 15.28
CA THR A 6 -0.75 -20.32 14.74
C THR A 6 -1.47 -21.12 15.79
N GLY A 7 -0.98 -21.15 17.04
CA GLY A 7 -1.68 -21.76 18.16
C GLY A 7 -2.91 -20.97 18.62
N ARG A 8 -3.03 -19.71 18.25
CA ARG A 8 -4.15 -18.82 18.61
C ARG A 8 -5.11 -18.57 17.46
N LEU A 9 -4.64 -18.73 16.23
CA LEU A 9 -5.42 -18.51 15.01
C LEU A 9 -5.56 -19.80 14.23
N SER A 10 -6.79 -20.11 13.79
CA SER A 10 -7.03 -21.18 12.83
C SER A 10 -6.62 -20.67 11.44
N ALA A 11 -5.41 -20.96 11.04
CA ALA A 11 -4.89 -20.60 9.72
C ALA A 11 -4.76 -21.85 8.85
N ASP A 12 -5.22 -21.76 7.61
CA ASP A 12 -5.07 -22.82 6.62
C ASP A 12 -3.59 -23.02 6.23
N SER A 13 -3.26 -24.16 5.68
CA SER A 13 -1.91 -24.44 5.18
C SER A 13 -1.52 -23.45 4.10
N GLY A 14 -0.34 -22.87 4.22
CA GLY A 14 0.19 -21.92 3.24
C GLY A 14 -0.17 -20.45 3.49
N VAL A 15 -0.90 -20.14 4.56
CA VAL A 15 -1.18 -18.76 4.96
C VAL A 15 0.10 -18.03 5.34
N LYS A 16 0.28 -16.81 4.79
CA LYS A 16 1.39 -15.91 5.14
C LYS A 16 0.89 -14.83 6.09
N PHE A 17 1.61 -14.56 7.15
CA PHE A 17 1.40 -13.41 8.02
C PHE A 17 2.09 -12.18 7.40
N VAL A 18 1.32 -11.23 6.92
CA VAL A 18 1.83 -10.05 6.18
C VAL A 18 2.21 -8.93 7.13
N SER A 19 1.36 -8.62 8.10
CA SER A 19 1.60 -7.56 9.07
C SER A 19 0.76 -7.77 10.33
N ALA A 20 1.14 -7.06 11.38
CA ALA A 20 0.35 -6.88 12.58
C ALA A 20 0.07 -5.38 12.75
N SER A 21 -1.15 -5.04 13.12
CA SER A 21 -1.57 -3.67 13.36
C SER A 21 -2.21 -3.54 14.73
N VAL A 22 -2.04 -2.40 15.35
CA VAL A 22 -2.65 -2.05 16.62
C VAL A 22 -3.30 -0.68 16.50
N GLY A 23 -4.46 -0.50 17.11
CA GLY A 23 -5.18 0.76 17.05
C GLY A 23 -6.44 0.75 17.90
N VAL A 24 -7.17 1.85 17.87
CA VAL A 24 -8.52 1.99 18.41
C VAL A 24 -9.51 2.13 17.26
N ASP A 25 -10.80 1.97 17.55
CA ASP A 25 -11.87 1.80 16.55
C ASP A 25 -11.84 2.82 15.39
N ASP A 26 -11.55 4.09 15.68
CA ASP A 26 -11.55 5.17 14.69
C ASP A 26 -10.20 5.41 14.02
N ASP A 27 -9.17 4.67 14.42
CA ASP A 27 -7.88 4.72 13.73
C ASP A 27 -8.04 4.24 12.29
N ARG A 28 -7.30 4.86 11.38
CA ARG A 28 -7.35 4.56 9.95
C ARG A 28 -6.06 3.92 9.46
N PHE A 29 -6.21 3.05 8.50
CA PHE A 29 -5.10 2.33 7.87
C PHE A 29 -5.24 2.36 6.35
N LEU A 30 -4.13 2.54 5.67
CA LEU A 30 -4.03 2.31 4.24
C LEU A 30 -3.91 0.81 3.99
N ILE A 31 -4.88 0.26 3.29
CA ILE A 31 -4.96 -1.15 2.89
C ILE A 31 -4.75 -1.24 1.40
N MET A 32 -3.85 -2.09 0.95
CA MET A 32 -3.47 -2.20 -0.47
C MET A 32 -2.94 -3.58 -0.82
N ASN A 33 -2.87 -3.84 -2.13
CA ASN A 33 -2.35 -5.07 -2.68
C ASN A 33 -1.38 -4.84 -3.84
N THR A 34 -0.64 -5.87 -4.20
CA THR A 34 0.36 -5.82 -5.29
C THR A 34 -0.23 -5.56 -6.66
N GLY A 35 -1.55 -5.78 -6.83
CA GLY A 35 -2.29 -5.46 -8.06
C GLY A 35 -2.55 -3.98 -8.26
N GLY A 36 -2.14 -3.12 -7.33
CA GLY A 36 -2.24 -1.67 -7.44
C GLY A 36 -3.57 -1.08 -6.98
N TYR A 37 -4.31 -1.79 -6.13
CA TYR A 37 -5.57 -1.30 -5.54
C TYR A 37 -5.43 -1.07 -4.05
N GLY A 38 -6.23 -0.14 -3.54
CA GLY A 38 -6.28 0.12 -2.10
C GLY A 38 -7.45 1.01 -1.69
N TYR A 39 -7.61 1.14 -0.39
CA TYR A 39 -8.59 1.99 0.27
C TYR A 39 -8.15 2.31 1.69
N ILE A 40 -8.83 3.24 2.31
CA ILE A 40 -8.66 3.54 3.73
C ILE A 40 -9.67 2.74 4.55
N ALA A 41 -9.20 1.99 5.53
CA ALA A 41 -10.04 1.23 6.45
C ALA A 41 -9.99 1.83 7.85
N GLU A 42 -11.13 1.83 8.55
CA GLU A 42 -11.16 2.09 9.98
C GLU A 42 -10.83 0.80 10.74
N TYR A 43 -10.08 0.92 11.84
CA TYR A 43 -9.58 -0.24 12.59
C TYR A 43 -10.70 -1.19 13.06
N LYS A 44 -11.84 -0.65 13.49
CA LYS A 44 -13.04 -1.45 13.87
C LYS A 44 -13.48 -2.43 12.77
N ASN A 45 -13.27 -2.09 11.50
CA ASN A 45 -13.62 -2.95 10.36
C ASN A 45 -12.53 -3.98 10.03
N MET A 46 -11.34 -3.86 10.61
CA MET A 46 -10.22 -4.80 10.44
C MET A 46 -10.24 -5.92 11.49
N ILE A 47 -11.01 -5.76 12.57
CA ILE A 47 -11.09 -6.71 13.67
C ILE A 47 -12.12 -7.80 13.35
N SER A 48 -11.82 -9.04 13.76
CA SER A 48 -12.75 -10.16 13.72
C SER A 48 -12.72 -10.91 15.04
N ASN A 49 -13.92 -11.21 15.55
CA ASN A 49 -14.09 -12.07 16.72
C ASN A 49 -14.08 -13.57 16.36
N LYS A 50 -14.02 -13.90 15.07
CA LYS A 50 -13.96 -15.27 14.60
C LYS A 50 -12.51 -15.76 14.54
N LYS A 51 -12.24 -16.95 15.07
CA LYS A 51 -10.90 -17.57 14.99
C LYS A 51 -10.41 -17.78 13.56
N SER A 52 -11.30 -17.96 12.60
CA SER A 52 -11.00 -18.06 11.17
C SER A 52 -10.68 -16.71 10.52
N GLY A 53 -10.80 -15.61 11.27
CA GLY A 53 -10.59 -14.26 10.75
C GLY A 53 -11.75 -13.74 9.90
N ARG A 54 -11.49 -12.68 9.18
CA ARG A 54 -12.43 -12.01 8.27
C ARG A 54 -11.71 -11.53 7.02
N ALA A 55 -12.23 -11.88 5.87
CA ALA A 55 -11.78 -11.29 4.62
C ALA A 55 -12.36 -9.89 4.47
N PHE A 56 -11.51 -8.86 4.42
CA PHE A 56 -11.93 -7.47 4.24
C PHE A 56 -11.41 -6.83 2.95
N MET A 57 -10.40 -7.41 2.30
CA MET A 57 -9.94 -6.98 0.99
C MET A 57 -10.19 -8.05 -0.07
N ARG A 58 -10.82 -7.63 -1.18
CA ARG A 58 -10.94 -8.47 -2.38
C ARG A 58 -9.67 -8.31 -3.21
N LEU A 59 -8.88 -9.37 -3.30
CA LEU A 59 -7.67 -9.38 -4.10
C LEU A 59 -7.99 -9.64 -5.58
N PRO A 60 -7.37 -8.87 -6.51
CA PRO A 60 -7.29 -9.29 -7.90
C PRO A 60 -6.57 -10.63 -8.04
N GLU A 61 -6.79 -11.30 -9.14
CA GLU A 61 -6.06 -12.54 -9.47
C GLU A 61 -4.55 -12.28 -9.46
N ASN A 62 -3.78 -13.20 -8.89
CA ASN A 62 -2.33 -13.12 -8.71
C ASN A 62 -1.83 -11.94 -7.84
N ALA A 63 -2.71 -11.23 -7.15
CA ALA A 63 -2.32 -10.19 -6.22
C ALA A 63 -2.15 -10.72 -4.79
N GLU A 64 -1.22 -10.13 -4.06
CA GLU A 64 -1.00 -10.38 -2.64
C GLU A 64 -1.25 -9.11 -1.83
N MET A 65 -1.61 -9.26 -0.56
CA MET A 65 -1.72 -8.15 0.38
C MET A 65 -0.35 -7.51 0.63
N LEU A 66 -0.32 -6.19 0.67
CA LEU A 66 0.80 -5.44 1.22
C LEU A 66 0.56 -5.12 2.71
N LYS A 67 1.62 -4.74 3.39
CA LYS A 67 1.56 -4.34 4.79
C LYS A 67 0.61 -3.15 4.96
N ALA A 68 -0.34 -3.25 5.90
CA ALA A 68 -1.19 -2.13 6.28
C ALA A 68 -0.37 -1.01 6.92
N ILE A 69 -0.67 0.24 6.57
CA ILE A 69 0.06 1.41 7.07
C ILE A 69 -0.89 2.32 7.84
N PRO A 70 -0.58 2.65 9.11
CA PRO A 70 -1.42 3.54 9.90
C PRO A 70 -1.41 4.96 9.32
N VAL A 71 -2.60 5.52 9.14
CA VAL A 71 -2.81 6.91 8.69
C VAL A 71 -2.85 7.81 9.91
N ARG A 72 -1.93 8.77 9.99
CA ARG A 72 -1.88 9.77 11.06
C ARG A 72 -2.54 11.06 10.62
N LYS A 73 -2.92 11.92 11.58
CA LYS A 73 -3.61 13.19 11.32
C LYS A 73 -2.83 14.17 10.44
N ASN A 74 -1.50 14.11 10.49
CA ASN A 74 -0.62 14.97 9.69
C ASN A 74 -0.33 14.43 8.28
N HIS A 75 -0.77 13.22 7.96
CA HIS A 75 -0.59 12.65 6.63
C HIS A 75 -1.58 13.27 5.64
N THR A 76 -1.09 13.71 4.51
CA THR A 76 -1.88 14.37 3.45
C THR A 76 -1.80 13.62 2.12
N HIS A 77 -0.68 12.96 1.84
CA HIS A 77 -0.41 12.30 0.57
C HIS A 77 0.02 10.86 0.73
N ILE A 78 -0.13 10.11 -0.33
CA ILE A 78 0.36 8.74 -0.50
C ILE A 78 1.36 8.74 -1.64
N ALA A 79 2.52 8.17 -1.42
CA ALA A 79 3.48 7.83 -2.46
C ALA A 79 3.43 6.32 -2.70
N ALA A 80 3.09 5.91 -3.91
CA ALA A 80 3.06 4.51 -4.32
C ALA A 80 4.14 4.22 -5.36
N VAL A 81 4.83 3.12 -5.20
CA VAL A 81 5.95 2.73 -6.06
C VAL A 81 5.78 1.31 -6.56
N SER A 82 5.97 1.08 -7.86
CA SER A 82 6.08 -0.26 -8.43
C SER A 82 7.51 -0.80 -8.34
N ASN A 83 7.66 -2.12 -8.47
CA ASN A 83 8.97 -2.78 -8.50
C ASN A 83 9.85 -2.33 -9.68
N ILE A 84 9.26 -1.81 -10.76
CA ILE A 84 9.99 -1.28 -11.92
C ILE A 84 10.25 0.23 -11.84
N GLY A 85 9.97 0.86 -10.68
CA GLY A 85 10.28 2.25 -10.41
C GLY A 85 9.26 3.28 -10.88
N LYS A 86 8.04 2.90 -11.20
CA LYS A 86 6.94 3.86 -11.38
C LYS A 86 6.58 4.45 -10.02
N LEU A 87 6.62 5.76 -9.90
CA LEU A 87 6.22 6.50 -8.70
C LEU A 87 4.99 7.36 -9.00
N LEU A 88 4.06 7.33 -8.07
CA LEU A 88 2.87 8.17 -8.08
C LEU A 88 2.69 8.80 -6.69
N ILE A 89 2.42 10.09 -6.64
CA ILE A 89 2.06 10.80 -5.41
C ILE A 89 0.67 11.42 -5.60
N PHE A 90 -0.23 11.19 -4.67
CA PHE A 90 -1.61 11.69 -4.72
C PHE A 90 -2.15 11.93 -3.31
N GLU A 91 -3.25 12.69 -3.21
CA GLU A 91 -3.88 13.00 -1.93
C GLU A 91 -4.59 11.78 -1.33
N ILE A 92 -4.53 11.62 -0.01
CA ILE A 92 -5.20 10.51 0.70
C ILE A 92 -6.70 10.51 0.43
N ASP A 93 -7.31 11.69 0.32
CA ASP A 93 -8.75 11.85 0.11
C ASP A 93 -9.24 11.31 -1.24
N GLU A 94 -8.35 11.01 -2.17
CA GLU A 94 -8.69 10.32 -3.42
C GLU A 94 -9.04 8.84 -3.22
N LEU A 95 -8.67 8.26 -2.07
CA LEU A 95 -9.05 6.89 -1.74
C LEU A 95 -10.34 6.88 -0.91
N PRO A 96 -11.26 5.94 -1.19
CA PRO A 96 -12.48 5.77 -0.43
C PRO A 96 -12.18 5.18 0.95
N ILE A 97 -13.04 5.49 1.93
CA ILE A 97 -13.07 4.81 3.22
C ILE A 97 -14.04 3.63 3.08
N LEU A 98 -13.53 2.41 3.20
CA LEU A 98 -14.33 1.20 3.04
C LEU A 98 -14.15 0.25 4.23
N GLY A 99 -15.19 -0.47 4.58
CA GLY A 99 -15.14 -1.57 5.54
C GLY A 99 -14.74 -2.90 4.90
N LYS A 100 -14.91 -3.02 3.59
CA LYS A 100 -14.60 -4.22 2.80
C LYS A 100 -14.58 -3.86 1.31
N GLY A 101 -13.79 -4.55 0.52
CA GLY A 101 -13.83 -4.43 -0.93
C GLY A 101 -12.47 -4.51 -1.61
N LYS A 102 -12.45 -4.12 -2.87
CA LYS A 102 -11.24 -4.05 -3.70
C LYS A 102 -10.53 -2.70 -3.55
N GLY A 103 -11.29 -1.65 -3.29
CA GLY A 103 -10.80 -0.27 -3.31
C GLY A 103 -10.67 0.32 -4.70
N ASN A 104 -10.02 1.47 -4.77
CA ASN A 104 -9.72 2.16 -6.02
C ASN A 104 -8.33 1.78 -6.54
N LYS A 105 -8.15 1.98 -7.84
CA LYS A 105 -6.84 1.80 -8.46
C LYS A 105 -5.90 2.91 -8.00
N ILE A 106 -4.80 2.52 -7.36
CA ILE A 106 -3.72 3.41 -6.93
C ILE A 106 -2.72 3.61 -8.07
N ILE A 107 -2.22 2.50 -8.61
CA ILE A 107 -1.25 2.49 -9.70
C ILE A 107 -1.67 1.43 -10.71
N ASN A 108 -1.46 1.70 -12.00
CA ASN A 108 -1.84 0.75 -13.03
C ASN A 108 -0.79 -0.35 -13.17
N ILE A 109 -1.20 -1.56 -12.82
CA ILE A 109 -0.42 -2.79 -13.02
C ILE A 109 -1.12 -3.64 -14.07
N PRO A 110 -0.50 -3.92 -15.22
CA PRO A 110 -1.06 -4.81 -16.23
C PRO A 110 -1.24 -6.22 -15.67
N LYS A 111 -2.39 -6.85 -15.95
CA LYS A 111 -2.73 -8.17 -15.39
C LYS A 111 -1.77 -9.27 -15.82
N ASP A 112 -1.36 -9.25 -17.06
CA ASP A 112 -0.38 -10.19 -17.64
C ASP A 112 0.98 -10.07 -16.96
N LYS A 113 1.44 -8.84 -16.70
CA LYS A 113 2.70 -8.58 -16.01
C LYS A 113 2.64 -8.95 -14.53
N LEU A 114 1.50 -8.71 -13.88
CA LEU A 114 1.28 -9.16 -12.50
C LEU A 114 1.32 -10.68 -12.41
N ALA A 115 0.64 -11.39 -13.30
CA ALA A 115 0.64 -12.85 -13.36
C ALA A 115 2.03 -13.42 -13.61
N ALA A 116 2.83 -12.77 -14.47
CA ALA A 116 4.22 -13.16 -14.74
C ALA A 116 5.20 -12.76 -13.62
N GLY A 117 4.77 -11.97 -12.63
CA GLY A 117 5.64 -11.42 -11.59
C GLY A 117 6.62 -10.34 -12.08
N GLU A 118 6.38 -9.79 -13.26
CA GLU A 118 7.24 -8.78 -13.88
C GLU A 118 6.98 -7.37 -13.34
N GLU A 119 5.72 -7.03 -13.07
CA GLU A 119 5.33 -5.73 -12.55
C GLU A 119 4.26 -5.88 -11.47
N PHE A 120 4.48 -5.20 -10.34
CA PHE A 120 3.57 -5.16 -9.20
C PHE A 120 3.79 -3.89 -8.38
N MET A 121 2.78 -3.46 -7.63
CA MET A 121 2.96 -2.42 -6.63
C MET A 121 3.80 -3.00 -5.47
N ALA A 122 4.97 -2.40 -5.24
CA ALA A 122 5.94 -2.92 -4.27
C ALA A 122 5.78 -2.29 -2.90
N HIS A 123 5.59 -0.97 -2.87
CA HIS A 123 5.51 -0.19 -1.64
C HIS A 123 4.56 0.99 -1.77
N ALA A 124 4.05 1.43 -0.63
CA ALA A 124 3.50 2.77 -0.48
C ALA A 124 3.98 3.38 0.84
N GLN A 125 3.98 4.70 0.90
CA GLN A 125 4.34 5.48 2.07
C GLN A 125 3.39 6.65 2.22
N LEU A 126 3.03 6.96 3.46
CA LEU A 126 2.24 8.14 3.78
C LEU A 126 3.15 9.34 4.02
N LEU A 127 2.77 10.48 3.48
CA LEU A 127 3.54 11.72 3.53
C LEU A 127 2.75 12.80 4.24
N ALA A 128 3.41 13.54 5.13
CA ALA A 128 2.96 14.83 5.61
C ALA A 128 3.41 15.94 4.65
N THR A 129 2.83 17.12 4.74
CA THR A 129 3.08 18.25 3.82
C THR A 129 4.56 18.68 3.75
N ASP A 130 5.30 18.45 4.83
CA ASP A 130 6.72 18.81 4.97
C ASP A 130 7.67 17.59 4.86
N SER A 131 7.14 16.41 4.53
CA SER A 131 7.92 15.19 4.45
C SER A 131 8.87 15.18 3.26
N SER A 132 10.06 14.65 3.45
CA SER A 132 10.93 14.24 2.35
C SER A 132 10.80 12.75 2.12
N LEU A 133 10.61 12.35 0.87
CA LEU A 133 10.50 10.96 0.46
C LEU A 133 11.86 10.46 0.00
N ARG A 134 12.41 9.46 0.67
CA ARG A 134 13.62 8.77 0.23
C ARG A 134 13.24 7.42 -0.41
N ILE A 135 13.68 7.23 -1.63
CA ILE A 135 13.47 5.99 -2.39
C ILE A 135 14.84 5.35 -2.62
N GLU A 136 14.97 4.11 -2.17
CA GLU A 136 16.20 3.33 -2.32
C GLU A 136 16.02 2.24 -3.39
N VAL A 137 17.00 2.13 -4.27
CA VAL A 137 17.05 1.11 -5.32
C VAL A 137 18.46 0.52 -5.34
N GLY A 138 18.62 -0.66 -4.74
CA GLY A 138 19.92 -1.27 -4.57
C GLY A 138 20.86 -0.39 -3.73
N LYS A 139 21.98 0.04 -4.32
CA LYS A 139 22.96 0.94 -3.66
C LYS A 139 22.69 2.43 -3.92
N ARG A 140 21.69 2.77 -4.70
CA ARG A 140 21.33 4.15 -5.07
C ARG A 140 20.12 4.62 -4.29
N PHE A 141 19.98 5.92 -4.12
CA PHE A 141 18.78 6.52 -3.55
C PHE A 141 18.47 7.86 -4.21
N VAL A 142 17.22 8.24 -4.15
CA VAL A 142 16.72 9.57 -4.52
C VAL A 142 15.95 10.12 -3.34
N THR A 143 16.14 11.40 -3.03
CA THR A 143 15.36 12.11 -2.03
C THR A 143 14.52 13.18 -2.71
N LEU A 144 13.20 13.09 -2.57
CA LEU A 144 12.25 14.06 -3.10
C LEU A 144 11.73 14.91 -1.95
N LYS A 145 11.93 16.22 -2.05
CA LYS A 145 11.36 17.21 -1.13
C LYS A 145 9.92 17.54 -1.55
N PRO A 146 9.10 18.18 -0.70
CA PRO A 146 7.72 18.54 -1.07
C PRO A 146 7.59 19.31 -2.37
N LYS A 147 8.54 20.21 -2.68
CA LYS A 147 8.58 20.97 -3.93
C LYS A 147 8.74 20.11 -5.19
N ASP A 148 9.32 18.91 -5.02
CA ASP A 148 9.59 18.00 -6.14
C ASP A 148 8.40 17.08 -6.44
N TRP A 149 7.39 17.04 -5.56
CA TRP A 149 6.26 16.12 -5.69
C TRP A 149 5.36 16.43 -6.88
N SER A 150 5.26 17.71 -7.28
CA SER A 150 4.43 18.14 -8.41
C SER A 150 4.73 17.39 -9.72
N GLU A 151 5.96 16.92 -9.89
CA GLU A 151 6.37 16.11 -11.05
C GLU A 151 5.78 14.71 -11.05
N TYR A 152 5.35 14.22 -9.87
CA TYR A 152 4.83 12.88 -9.64
C TYR A 152 3.34 12.85 -9.31
N ILE A 153 2.71 14.02 -9.20
CA ILE A 153 1.26 14.15 -9.05
C ILE A 153 0.64 14.09 -10.44
N PRO A 154 -0.20 13.08 -10.73
CA PRO A 154 -0.78 12.95 -12.06
C PRO A 154 -1.77 14.10 -12.33
N VAL A 155 -1.63 14.73 -13.47
CA VAL A 155 -2.64 15.68 -14.00
C VAL A 155 -3.90 14.91 -14.44
N SER A 156 -3.73 13.63 -14.76
CA SER A 156 -4.77 12.62 -14.95
C SER A 156 -4.08 11.26 -14.94
N TYR A 157 -4.19 10.49 -13.87
CA TYR A 157 -3.78 9.07 -13.70
C TYR A 157 -2.66 8.53 -14.63
N THR A 158 -1.78 9.39 -15.12
CA THR A 158 -0.64 9.02 -15.96
C THR A 158 0.55 8.70 -15.08
N HIS A 159 1.05 7.47 -15.22
CA HIS A 159 2.19 6.98 -14.46
C HIS A 159 3.47 7.67 -14.94
N LEU A 160 4.15 8.33 -14.02
CA LEU A 160 5.49 8.85 -14.25
C LEU A 160 6.51 7.76 -13.87
N THR A 161 7.46 7.52 -14.74
CA THR A 161 8.65 6.73 -14.42
C THR A 161 9.62 7.58 -13.61
N LEU A 162 10.34 6.97 -12.66
CA LEU A 162 11.44 7.66 -11.99
C LEU A 162 12.43 8.17 -13.03
N PRO A 163 12.84 9.45 -12.97
CA PRO A 163 13.88 9.94 -13.85
C PRO A 163 15.14 9.12 -13.62
N THR A 164 15.59 8.41 -14.64
CA THR A 164 16.94 7.87 -14.68
C THR A 164 17.88 9.07 -14.76
N LYS A 165 18.59 9.36 -13.68
CA LYS A 165 19.74 10.27 -13.79
C LYS A 165 20.71 9.59 -14.76
N ASN A 166 20.72 10.06 -15.99
CA ASN A 166 21.90 9.93 -16.83
C ASN A 166 23.01 10.69 -16.13
N GLU A 167 24.07 9.98 -15.82
CA GLU A 167 25.33 10.56 -15.36
C GLU A 167 25.86 11.53 -16.41
#